data_dd0008558f049d16685aa071aa003f24
#
_entry.id   dd0008558f049d16685aa071aa003f24
#
_cell.length_a   1.000
_cell.length_b   1.000
_cell.length_c   1.000
_cell.angle_alpha   90.00
_cell.angle_beta   90.00
_cell.angle_gamma   90.00
#
_symmetry.space_group_name_H-M   'P 1'
#
loop_
_entity.id
_entity.type
_entity.pdbx_description
1 polymer ?
#
loop_
_entity_poly.entity_id
_entity_poly.type
_entity_poly.pdbx_seq_one_letter_code
_entity_poly.pdbx_strand_id
1 'polypeptide(L)'
;MTLGNSMLIPILPALAEELQVSPFQISLIITLYSLVAIVLIPVAGYLSDRFGRKKILIPGLLLAGAGGAVCGLASILPGNGYHIMLWGRLLQGVGAAGAAPIVLPLVGDLFQQEKEVSAGLGVIETANTFGKVLSPIVGSLLALISWYTPFYAIPALCLLSVLLVGILVKAPRKDKPEPVVSFASFRRSIRELFREKGSWLGAVFAAGGICMFVVFAALFYLSNLLEDRYGIKGVYKGCLLAFPLAALCLSSYVTGKIIGENKPLMKWVTLGGLVVMSVALLICGWTEPESLIYLLLLLGLAGIGIGASLPSLDALITEGIEKEQRGTITSIYSSMRFIGVAVGPPAASLLMNMSSRWLFYPISAASALAALLALLAIRPGKQKAPA
;
A
#
# COMPACT_ATOMS: atom_id res chain seq x y z
N MET A 1 6.02 -4.57 -7.37
CA MET A 1 6.24 -4.10 -5.98
C MET A 1 5.14 -4.56 -5.04
N THR A 2 3.88 -4.21 -5.29
CA THR A 2 2.74 -4.61 -4.43
C THR A 2 2.64 -6.13 -4.28
N LEU A 3 2.68 -6.87 -5.39
CA LEU A 3 2.66 -8.32 -5.38
C LEU A 3 3.81 -8.88 -4.53
N GLY A 4 5.05 -8.41 -4.74
CA GLY A 4 6.24 -8.90 -4.03
C GLY A 4 6.22 -8.69 -2.52
N ASN A 5 5.58 -7.64 -2.01
CA ASN A 5 5.47 -7.42 -0.56
C ASN A 5 4.31 -8.24 0.06
N SER A 6 3.14 -8.22 -0.59
CA SER A 6 1.94 -8.85 -0.03
C SER A 6 1.94 -10.38 -0.15
N MET A 7 2.69 -10.98 -1.10
CA MET A 7 2.77 -12.44 -1.22
C MET A 7 3.52 -13.12 -0.07
N LEU A 8 4.20 -12.35 0.79
CA LEU A 8 4.85 -12.89 1.98
C LEU A 8 3.87 -13.10 3.14
N ILE A 9 2.74 -12.40 3.16
CA ILE A 9 1.78 -12.45 4.28
C ILE A 9 1.29 -13.87 4.59
N PRO A 10 0.86 -14.70 3.62
CA PRO A 10 0.39 -16.05 3.91
C PRO A 10 1.46 -16.98 4.46
N ILE A 11 2.74 -16.70 4.19
CA ILE A 11 3.85 -17.55 4.60
C ILE A 11 4.52 -17.10 5.91
N LEU A 12 4.14 -15.94 6.46
CA LEU A 12 4.79 -15.40 7.67
C LEU A 12 4.74 -16.36 8.87
N PRO A 13 3.63 -17.05 9.19
CA PRO A 13 3.62 -18.00 10.26
C PRO A 13 4.60 -19.17 10.03
N ALA A 14 4.58 -19.80 8.86
CA ALA A 14 5.53 -20.86 8.53
C ALA A 14 6.99 -20.36 8.56
N LEU A 15 7.22 -19.13 8.14
CA LEU A 15 8.53 -18.48 8.21
C LEU A 15 8.98 -18.26 9.65
N ALA A 16 8.06 -17.93 10.56
CA ALA A 16 8.35 -17.79 11.99
C ALA A 16 8.76 -19.11 12.62
N GLU A 17 8.09 -20.21 12.26
CA GLU A 17 8.44 -21.57 12.71
C GLU A 17 9.82 -21.98 12.20
N GLU A 18 10.10 -21.81 10.91
CA GLU A 18 11.38 -22.21 10.28
C GLU A 18 12.58 -21.41 10.80
N LEU A 19 12.40 -20.11 11.03
CA LEU A 19 13.45 -19.24 11.56
C LEU A 19 13.54 -19.21 13.08
N GLN A 20 12.64 -19.90 13.77
CA GLN A 20 12.56 -19.94 15.25
C GLN A 20 12.47 -18.53 15.86
N VAL A 21 11.62 -17.68 15.28
CA VAL A 21 11.43 -16.30 15.72
C VAL A 21 9.98 -16.04 16.14
N SER A 22 9.79 -15.04 16.99
CA SER A 22 8.46 -14.67 17.47
C SER A 22 7.59 -14.05 16.36
N PRO A 23 6.24 -14.06 16.52
CA PRO A 23 5.33 -13.36 15.60
C PRO A 23 5.64 -11.87 15.45
N PHE A 24 6.15 -11.23 16.51
CA PHE A 24 6.59 -9.83 16.42
C PHE A 24 7.84 -9.69 15.55
N GLN A 25 8.85 -10.54 15.75
CA GLN A 25 10.07 -10.51 14.93
C GLN A 25 9.77 -10.76 13.45
N ILE A 26 8.89 -11.73 13.14
CA ILE A 26 8.55 -12.01 11.74
C ILE A 26 7.79 -10.84 11.09
N SER A 27 6.99 -10.07 11.85
CA SER A 27 6.31 -8.89 11.34
C SER A 27 7.28 -7.80 10.88
N LEU A 28 8.50 -7.75 11.46
CA LEU A 28 9.55 -6.79 11.08
C LEU A 28 10.03 -6.98 9.64
N ILE A 29 9.85 -8.15 9.06
CA ILE A 29 10.12 -8.40 7.63
C ILE A 29 9.29 -7.48 6.72
N ILE A 30 8.04 -7.19 7.09
CA ILE A 30 7.20 -6.23 6.35
C ILE A 30 7.49 -4.79 6.78
N THR A 31 7.70 -4.59 8.07
CA THR A 31 7.92 -3.26 8.65
C THR A 31 9.18 -2.60 8.13
N LEU A 32 10.33 -3.28 8.12
CA LEU A 32 11.62 -2.69 7.71
C LEU A 32 11.62 -2.29 6.24
N TYR A 33 11.03 -3.11 5.37
CA TYR A 33 10.81 -2.75 3.98
C TYR A 33 10.05 -1.42 3.86
N SER A 34 8.97 -1.29 4.60
CA SER A 34 8.09 -0.12 4.55
C SER A 34 8.72 1.10 5.20
N LEU A 35 9.46 0.93 6.30
CA LEU A 35 10.13 2.01 7.03
C LEU A 35 11.14 2.76 6.15
N VAL A 36 11.96 2.02 5.41
CA VAL A 36 12.91 2.62 4.46
C VAL A 36 12.17 3.33 3.33
N ALA A 37 11.11 2.72 2.80
CA ALA A 37 10.31 3.32 1.75
C ALA A 37 9.69 4.65 2.20
N ILE A 38 9.16 4.76 3.43
CA ILE A 38 8.57 5.97 3.99
C ILE A 38 9.52 7.16 3.87
N VAL A 39 10.78 6.98 4.24
CA VAL A 39 11.79 8.06 4.25
C VAL A 39 12.26 8.39 2.84
N LEU A 40 12.45 7.38 1.99
CA LEU A 40 13.08 7.55 0.69
C LEU A 40 12.12 7.86 -0.45
N ILE A 41 10.81 7.61 -0.31
CA ILE A 41 9.81 7.92 -1.35
C ILE A 41 9.84 9.41 -1.78
N PRO A 42 9.82 10.42 -0.86
CA PRO A 42 9.89 11.81 -1.26
C PRO A 42 11.22 12.16 -1.94
N VAL A 43 12.32 11.56 -1.49
CA VAL A 43 13.65 11.75 -2.07
C VAL A 43 13.71 11.18 -3.49
N ALA A 44 13.21 9.96 -3.68
CA ALA A 44 13.17 9.31 -4.98
C ALA A 44 12.26 10.06 -5.96
N GLY A 45 11.13 10.60 -5.48
CA GLY A 45 10.26 11.48 -6.26
C GLY A 45 11.04 12.70 -6.78
N TYR A 46 11.69 13.44 -5.90
CA TYR A 46 12.54 14.59 -6.27
C TYR A 46 13.66 14.21 -7.26
N LEU A 47 14.37 13.12 -7.00
CA LEU A 47 15.44 12.65 -7.90
C LEU A 47 14.89 12.25 -9.28
N SER A 48 13.69 11.67 -9.34
CA SER A 48 13.07 11.27 -10.59
C SER A 48 12.63 12.46 -11.45
N ASP A 49 12.23 13.57 -10.83
CA ASP A 49 11.93 14.83 -11.51
C ASP A 49 13.19 15.44 -12.11
N ARG A 50 14.31 15.35 -11.40
CA ARG A 50 15.60 15.94 -11.78
C ARG A 50 16.35 15.12 -12.84
N PHE A 51 16.47 13.81 -12.63
CA PHE A 51 17.32 12.93 -13.47
C PHE A 51 16.53 12.17 -14.53
N GLY A 52 15.19 12.18 -14.43
CA GLY A 52 14.27 11.49 -15.32
C GLY A 52 13.72 10.20 -14.72
N ARG A 53 12.45 9.90 -14.99
CA ARG A 53 11.67 8.82 -14.40
C ARG A 53 12.32 7.45 -14.54
N LYS A 54 12.72 7.07 -15.77
CA LYS A 54 13.35 5.76 -16.02
C LYS A 54 14.69 5.57 -15.33
N LYS A 55 15.47 6.64 -15.20
CA LYS A 55 16.81 6.59 -14.57
C LYS A 55 16.76 6.31 -13.07
N ILE A 56 15.63 6.53 -12.41
CA ILE A 56 15.41 6.20 -11.00
C ILE A 56 14.58 4.91 -10.88
N LEU A 57 13.59 4.71 -11.73
CA LEU A 57 12.74 3.53 -11.72
C LEU A 57 13.53 2.23 -11.94
N ILE A 58 14.40 2.18 -12.97
CA ILE A 58 15.15 0.96 -13.32
C ILE A 58 16.12 0.55 -12.20
N PRO A 59 17.01 1.44 -11.68
CA PRO A 59 17.83 1.10 -10.53
C PRO A 59 17.02 0.73 -9.29
N GLY A 60 15.88 1.39 -9.06
CA GLY A 60 14.96 1.03 -7.98
C GLY A 60 14.46 -0.41 -8.08
N LEU A 61 14.03 -0.83 -9.27
CA LEU A 61 13.60 -2.22 -9.53
C LEU A 61 14.75 -3.22 -9.34
N LEU A 62 15.97 -2.89 -9.80
CA LEU A 62 17.15 -3.73 -9.64
C LEU A 62 17.53 -3.89 -8.16
N LEU A 63 17.53 -2.80 -7.39
CA LEU A 63 17.79 -2.84 -5.94
C LEU A 63 16.72 -3.65 -5.20
N ALA A 64 15.44 -3.51 -5.58
CA ALA A 64 14.38 -4.30 -4.99
C ALA A 64 14.53 -5.79 -5.31
N GLY A 65 14.93 -6.12 -6.54
CA GLY A 65 15.25 -7.49 -6.95
C GLY A 65 16.46 -8.05 -6.18
N ALA A 66 17.53 -7.27 -6.05
CA ALA A 66 18.71 -7.65 -5.27
C ALA A 66 18.37 -7.93 -3.81
N GLY A 67 17.55 -7.06 -3.18
CA GLY A 67 17.05 -7.28 -1.82
C GLY A 67 16.24 -8.58 -1.68
N GLY A 68 15.41 -8.90 -2.69
CA GLY A 68 14.69 -10.17 -2.76
C GLY A 68 15.63 -11.37 -2.86
N ALA A 69 16.67 -11.27 -3.71
CA ALA A 69 17.68 -12.30 -3.84
C ALA A 69 18.47 -12.53 -2.53
N VAL A 70 18.84 -11.44 -1.82
CA VAL A 70 19.48 -11.53 -0.50
C VAL A 70 18.58 -12.25 0.49
N CYS A 71 17.28 -11.95 0.53
CA CYS A 71 16.33 -12.68 1.39
C CYS A 71 16.25 -14.18 1.01
N GLY A 72 16.21 -14.48 -0.30
CA GLY A 72 16.19 -15.87 -0.76
C GLY A 72 17.48 -16.63 -0.41
N LEU A 73 18.65 -16.01 -0.56
CA LEU A 73 19.92 -16.60 -0.16
C LEU A 73 20.01 -16.80 1.36
N ALA A 74 19.50 -15.84 2.14
CA ALA A 74 19.47 -15.93 3.60
C ALA A 74 18.70 -17.16 4.10
N SER A 75 17.70 -17.63 3.33
CA SER A 75 16.87 -18.79 3.70
C SER A 75 17.62 -20.11 3.68
N ILE A 76 18.70 -20.21 2.92
CA ILE A 76 19.50 -21.44 2.76
C ILE A 76 20.80 -21.39 3.58
N LEU A 77 21.08 -20.26 4.24
CA LEU A 77 22.29 -20.09 5.06
C LEU A 77 22.02 -20.53 6.50
N PRO A 78 22.82 -21.42 7.09
CA PRO A 78 22.68 -21.82 8.48
C PRO A 78 23.02 -20.66 9.44
N GLY A 79 22.28 -20.52 10.50
CA GLY A 79 22.56 -19.61 11.61
C GLY A 79 21.86 -18.27 11.53
N ASN A 80 22.44 -17.26 10.92
CA ASN A 80 21.96 -15.87 10.96
C ASN A 80 20.92 -15.49 9.88
N GLY A 81 20.17 -16.45 9.31
CA GLY A 81 19.25 -16.23 8.18
C GLY A 81 18.24 -15.09 8.40
N TYR A 82 17.66 -15.00 9.60
CA TYR A 82 16.71 -13.94 9.94
C TYR A 82 17.32 -12.53 9.82
N HIS A 83 18.49 -12.29 10.40
CA HIS A 83 19.14 -10.98 10.35
C HIS A 83 19.55 -10.58 8.92
N ILE A 84 20.03 -11.54 8.13
CA ILE A 84 20.36 -11.30 6.72
C ILE A 84 19.09 -10.97 5.91
N MET A 85 17.97 -11.64 6.20
CA MET A 85 16.68 -11.29 5.60
C MET A 85 16.26 -9.85 5.93
N LEU A 86 16.46 -9.39 7.17
CA LEU A 86 16.15 -8.01 7.55
C LEU A 86 16.96 -7.01 6.71
N TRP A 87 18.26 -7.26 6.50
CA TRP A 87 19.09 -6.44 5.60
C TRP A 87 18.61 -6.50 4.15
N GLY A 88 18.24 -7.67 3.66
CA GLY A 88 17.61 -7.82 2.34
C GLY A 88 16.32 -7.00 2.21
N ARG A 89 15.48 -6.96 3.26
CA ARG A 89 14.25 -6.16 3.31
C ARG A 89 14.52 -4.65 3.33
N LEU A 90 15.55 -4.21 4.05
CA LEU A 90 15.99 -2.80 4.00
C LEU A 90 16.41 -2.42 2.57
N LEU A 91 17.25 -3.22 1.92
CA LEU A 91 17.67 -3.00 0.53
C LEU A 91 16.48 -2.97 -0.44
N GLN A 92 15.53 -3.89 -0.25
CA GLN A 92 14.31 -3.95 -1.03
C GLN A 92 13.42 -2.72 -0.84
N GLY A 93 13.38 -2.15 0.38
CA GLY A 93 12.71 -0.90 0.70
C GLY A 93 13.30 0.30 -0.02
N VAL A 94 14.64 0.38 -0.11
CA VAL A 94 15.34 1.40 -0.92
C VAL A 94 14.90 1.31 -2.39
N GLY A 95 14.90 0.11 -2.93
CA GLY A 95 14.44 -0.15 -4.31
C GLY A 95 12.98 0.23 -4.55
N ALA A 96 12.12 -0.12 -3.61
CA ALA A 96 10.68 0.18 -3.68
C ALA A 96 10.38 1.68 -3.68
N ALA A 97 11.12 2.46 -2.90
CA ALA A 97 11.00 3.92 -2.88
C ALA A 97 11.30 4.52 -4.26
N GLY A 98 12.26 3.95 -4.99
CA GLY A 98 12.61 4.37 -6.35
C GLY A 98 11.67 3.85 -7.45
N ALA A 99 10.76 2.93 -7.13
CA ALA A 99 9.90 2.32 -8.14
C ALA A 99 8.41 2.66 -7.96
N ALA A 100 7.87 2.54 -6.74
CA ALA A 100 6.42 2.63 -6.52
C ALA A 100 5.82 4.03 -6.82
N PRO A 101 6.38 5.14 -6.30
CA PRO A 101 5.75 6.47 -6.47
C PRO A 101 5.96 7.07 -7.86
N ILE A 102 6.94 6.58 -8.63
CA ILE A 102 7.36 7.18 -9.91
C ILE A 102 6.39 6.83 -11.04
N VAL A 103 5.65 5.73 -10.91
CA VAL A 103 4.75 5.24 -11.98
C VAL A 103 3.63 6.22 -12.27
N LEU A 104 3.02 6.82 -11.23
CA LEU A 104 1.92 7.78 -11.42
C LEU A 104 2.36 9.05 -12.18
N PRO A 105 3.44 9.76 -11.78
CA PRO A 105 3.96 10.87 -12.56
C PRO A 105 4.42 10.47 -13.96
N LEU A 106 4.97 9.27 -14.13
CA LEU A 106 5.39 8.76 -15.44
C LEU A 106 4.21 8.67 -16.42
N VAL A 107 3.04 8.23 -15.96
CA VAL A 107 1.81 8.22 -16.78
C VAL A 107 1.45 9.65 -17.20
N GLY A 108 1.52 10.62 -16.28
CA GLY A 108 1.30 12.02 -16.60
C GLY A 108 2.30 12.62 -17.61
N ASP A 109 3.55 12.09 -17.61
CA ASP A 109 4.58 12.52 -18.56
C ASP A 109 4.43 11.84 -19.94
N LEU A 110 3.78 10.68 -20.02
CA LEU A 110 3.58 9.91 -21.27
C LEU A 110 2.40 10.38 -22.09
N PHE A 111 1.35 10.87 -21.46
CA PHE A 111 0.11 11.28 -22.11
C PHE A 111 -0.10 12.77 -22.01
N GLN A 112 -0.51 13.41 -23.14
CA GLN A 112 -0.74 14.86 -23.19
C GLN A 112 -2.18 15.24 -22.85
N GLN A 113 -3.13 14.38 -23.20
CA GLN A 113 -4.56 14.63 -22.96
C GLN A 113 -4.96 14.19 -21.56
N GLU A 114 -5.67 15.03 -20.82
CA GLU A 114 -6.13 14.72 -19.45
C GLU A 114 -6.96 13.43 -19.39
N LYS A 115 -7.78 13.16 -20.39
CA LYS A 115 -8.58 11.94 -20.51
C LYS A 115 -7.70 10.68 -20.61
N GLU A 116 -6.61 10.74 -21.36
CA GLU A 116 -5.67 9.62 -21.51
C GLU A 116 -4.85 9.41 -20.22
N VAL A 117 -4.44 10.49 -19.56
CA VAL A 117 -3.78 10.43 -18.24
C VAL A 117 -4.69 9.76 -17.22
N SER A 118 -5.95 10.19 -17.14
CA SER A 118 -6.92 9.62 -16.20
C SER A 118 -7.16 8.12 -16.48
N ALA A 119 -7.31 7.73 -17.75
CA ALA A 119 -7.45 6.33 -18.14
C ALA A 119 -6.20 5.51 -17.78
N GLY A 120 -5.00 6.04 -18.05
CA GLY A 120 -3.73 5.39 -17.69
C GLY A 120 -3.58 5.19 -16.18
N LEU A 121 -3.89 6.20 -15.38
CA LEU A 121 -3.87 6.12 -13.92
C LEU A 121 -4.88 5.07 -13.42
N GLY A 122 -6.07 5.00 -14.01
CA GLY A 122 -7.07 3.99 -13.70
C GLY A 122 -6.58 2.56 -13.97
N VAL A 123 -5.88 2.34 -15.09
CA VAL A 123 -5.26 1.03 -15.40
C VAL A 123 -4.18 0.67 -14.37
N ILE A 124 -3.33 1.60 -14.00
CA ILE A 124 -2.27 1.38 -13.00
C ILE A 124 -2.87 1.04 -11.64
N GLU A 125 -3.89 1.75 -11.18
CA GLU A 125 -4.51 1.46 -9.87
C GLU A 125 -5.28 0.13 -9.89
N THR A 126 -5.94 -0.20 -11.00
CA THR A 126 -6.57 -1.51 -11.19
C THR A 126 -5.53 -2.64 -11.12
N ALA A 127 -4.40 -2.49 -11.82
CA ALA A 127 -3.32 -3.47 -11.77
C ALA A 127 -2.70 -3.59 -10.36
N ASN A 128 -2.53 -2.47 -9.65
CA ASN A 128 -2.04 -2.44 -8.27
C ASN A 128 -2.98 -3.18 -7.31
N THR A 129 -4.27 -2.92 -7.42
CA THR A 129 -5.30 -3.54 -6.56
C THR A 129 -5.47 -5.03 -6.89
N PHE A 130 -5.50 -5.39 -8.17
CA PHE A 130 -5.52 -6.78 -8.62
C PHE A 130 -4.27 -7.54 -8.16
N GLY A 131 -3.10 -6.90 -8.21
CA GLY A 131 -1.86 -7.45 -7.65
C GLY A 131 -1.97 -7.79 -6.16
N LYS A 132 -2.70 -7.00 -5.37
CA LYS A 132 -2.96 -7.32 -3.95
C LYS A 132 -3.80 -8.58 -3.80
N VAL A 133 -4.82 -8.77 -4.63
CA VAL A 133 -5.68 -9.97 -4.61
C VAL A 133 -4.90 -11.22 -4.99
N LEU A 134 -4.08 -11.14 -6.04
CA LEU A 134 -3.26 -12.28 -6.50
C LEU A 134 -2.13 -12.62 -5.52
N SER A 135 -1.63 -11.65 -4.77
CA SER A 135 -0.46 -11.81 -3.92
C SER A 135 -0.53 -12.99 -2.95
N PRO A 136 -1.59 -13.13 -2.12
CA PRO A 136 -1.66 -14.25 -1.17
C PRO A 136 -1.79 -15.60 -1.89
N ILE A 137 -2.46 -15.65 -3.03
CA ILE A 137 -2.62 -16.88 -3.82
C ILE A 137 -1.27 -17.30 -4.40
N VAL A 138 -0.60 -16.38 -5.08
CA VAL A 138 0.72 -16.63 -5.69
C VAL A 138 1.76 -16.95 -4.62
N GLY A 139 1.76 -16.22 -3.50
CA GLY A 139 2.65 -16.50 -2.38
C GLY A 139 2.47 -17.91 -1.82
N SER A 140 1.23 -18.33 -1.63
CA SER A 140 0.89 -19.67 -1.16
C SER A 140 1.22 -20.77 -2.18
N LEU A 141 1.01 -20.52 -3.48
CA LEU A 141 1.39 -21.45 -4.54
C LEU A 141 2.91 -21.65 -4.60
N LEU A 142 3.67 -20.58 -4.53
CA LEU A 142 5.14 -20.67 -4.52
C LEU A 142 5.66 -21.37 -3.26
N ALA A 143 5.00 -21.18 -2.13
CA ALA A 143 5.35 -21.83 -0.87
C ALA A 143 5.09 -23.36 -0.87
N LEU A 144 4.31 -23.91 -1.82
CA LEU A 144 4.19 -25.35 -2.02
C LEU A 144 5.50 -25.99 -2.46
N ILE A 145 6.37 -25.24 -3.17
CA ILE A 145 7.69 -25.72 -3.59
C ILE A 145 8.63 -25.68 -2.39
N SER A 146 8.73 -24.51 -1.76
CA SER A 146 9.47 -24.29 -0.51
C SER A 146 9.03 -22.95 0.10
N TRP A 147 9.08 -22.83 1.44
CA TRP A 147 8.72 -21.64 2.18
C TRP A 147 9.49 -20.37 1.74
N TYR A 148 10.69 -20.52 1.17
CA TYR A 148 11.53 -19.42 0.69
C TYR A 148 11.36 -19.09 -0.80
N THR A 149 10.67 -19.90 -1.58
CA THR A 149 10.46 -19.67 -3.02
C THR A 149 9.85 -18.31 -3.36
N PRO A 150 8.92 -17.74 -2.56
CA PRO A 150 8.40 -16.39 -2.78
C PRO A 150 9.50 -15.32 -2.82
N PHE A 151 10.58 -15.46 -2.06
CA PHE A 151 11.69 -14.50 -2.08
C PHE A 151 12.45 -14.53 -3.42
N TYR A 152 12.59 -15.69 -4.06
CA TYR A 152 13.20 -15.80 -5.39
C TYR A 152 12.29 -15.34 -6.53
N ALA A 153 10.98 -15.35 -6.33
CA ALA A 153 10.04 -14.78 -7.30
C ALA A 153 10.18 -13.25 -7.42
N ILE A 154 10.58 -12.56 -6.34
CA ILE A 154 10.75 -11.11 -6.34
C ILE A 154 11.80 -10.64 -7.35
N PRO A 155 13.06 -11.13 -7.35
CA PRO A 155 14.05 -10.75 -8.35
C PRO A 155 13.61 -11.11 -9.77
N ALA A 156 12.96 -12.25 -9.98
CA ALA A 156 12.44 -12.63 -11.30
C ALA A 156 11.40 -11.62 -11.82
N LEU A 157 10.44 -11.24 -10.99
CA LEU A 157 9.42 -10.22 -11.31
C LEU A 157 10.05 -8.83 -11.52
N CYS A 158 11.06 -8.47 -10.73
CA CYS A 158 11.77 -7.20 -10.88
C CYS A 158 12.55 -7.17 -12.20
N LEU A 159 13.26 -8.23 -12.56
CA LEU A 159 13.99 -8.34 -13.84
C LEU A 159 13.02 -8.27 -15.02
N LEU A 160 11.90 -9.00 -14.97
CA LEU A 160 10.86 -8.90 -15.98
C LEU A 160 10.34 -7.46 -16.11
N SER A 161 10.09 -6.79 -14.98
CA SER A 161 9.65 -5.39 -14.97
C SER A 161 10.70 -4.45 -15.56
N VAL A 162 11.99 -4.65 -15.27
CA VAL A 162 13.10 -3.88 -15.85
C VAL A 162 13.14 -4.05 -17.37
N LEU A 163 13.01 -5.28 -17.86
CA LEU A 163 12.99 -5.56 -19.30
C LEU A 163 11.79 -4.88 -19.98
N LEU A 164 10.58 -5.05 -19.43
CA LEU A 164 9.36 -4.44 -19.99
C LEU A 164 9.43 -2.90 -19.97
N VAL A 165 9.83 -2.29 -18.87
CA VAL A 165 10.00 -0.84 -18.78
C VAL A 165 11.13 -0.36 -19.69
N GLY A 166 12.23 -1.11 -19.75
CA GLY A 166 13.38 -0.80 -20.61
C GLY A 166 12.99 -0.71 -22.09
N ILE A 167 12.25 -1.70 -22.57
CA ILE A 167 11.91 -1.88 -23.99
C ILE A 167 10.64 -1.08 -24.37
N LEU A 168 9.56 -1.20 -23.57
CA LEU A 168 8.24 -0.71 -23.97
C LEU A 168 8.01 0.75 -23.59
N VAL A 169 8.56 1.22 -22.46
CA VAL A 169 8.32 2.59 -22.02
C VAL A 169 9.29 3.56 -22.68
N LYS A 170 8.80 4.35 -23.63
CA LYS A 170 9.56 5.44 -24.25
C LYS A 170 9.29 6.73 -23.44
N ALA A 171 10.05 6.94 -22.36
CA ALA A 171 9.93 8.19 -21.62
C ALA A 171 10.31 9.39 -22.50
N PRO A 172 9.49 10.44 -22.56
CA PRO A 172 9.81 11.63 -23.34
C PRO A 172 11.12 12.24 -22.85
N ARG A 173 12.01 12.60 -23.80
CA ARG A 173 13.17 13.41 -23.47
C ARG A 173 12.65 14.81 -23.15
N LYS A 174 12.93 15.31 -21.96
CA LYS A 174 12.73 16.73 -21.64
C LYS A 174 13.76 17.53 -22.44
N ASP A 175 13.33 18.16 -23.52
CA ASP A 175 14.21 18.96 -24.39
C ASP A 175 14.68 20.27 -23.73
N LYS A 176 14.06 20.66 -22.62
CA LYS A 176 14.50 21.80 -21.80
C LYS A 176 14.62 21.33 -20.35
N PRO A 177 15.74 21.61 -19.68
CA PRO A 177 15.82 21.44 -18.25
C PRO A 177 14.81 22.41 -17.61
N GLU A 178 13.75 21.89 -17.01
CA GLU A 178 12.93 22.72 -16.12
C GLU A 178 13.86 23.35 -15.06
N PRO A 179 13.59 24.59 -14.64
CA PRO A 179 14.41 25.23 -13.63
C PRO A 179 14.51 24.30 -12.43
N VAL A 180 15.75 23.94 -12.08
CA VAL A 180 16.03 22.99 -11.00
C VAL A 180 15.44 23.56 -9.72
N VAL A 181 14.31 23.04 -9.31
CA VAL A 181 13.69 23.41 -8.04
C VAL A 181 14.70 23.01 -6.95
N SER A 182 15.28 24.00 -6.29
CA SER A 182 16.20 23.77 -5.18
C SER A 182 15.50 22.97 -4.07
N PHE A 183 16.19 22.07 -3.41
CA PHE A 183 15.65 21.35 -2.26
C PHE A 183 15.10 22.31 -1.19
N ALA A 184 15.69 23.49 -1.05
CA ALA A 184 15.19 24.55 -0.17
C ALA A 184 13.83 25.11 -0.61
N SER A 185 13.65 25.38 -1.92
CA SER A 185 12.37 25.84 -2.46
C SER A 185 11.31 24.74 -2.40
N PHE A 186 11.67 23.50 -2.68
CA PHE A 186 10.81 22.33 -2.48
C PHE A 186 10.27 22.23 -1.04
N ARG A 187 11.16 22.33 -0.04
CA ARG A 187 10.77 22.33 1.38
C ARG A 187 9.88 23.52 1.75
N ARG A 188 10.13 24.68 1.13
CA ARG A 188 9.32 25.88 1.35
C ARG A 188 7.91 25.70 0.79
N SER A 189 7.77 25.22 -0.44
CA SER A 189 6.47 24.97 -1.08
C SER A 189 5.64 23.95 -0.28
N ILE A 190 6.27 22.88 0.25
CA ILE A 190 5.60 21.93 1.15
C ILE A 190 5.08 22.64 2.39
N ARG A 191 5.91 23.47 3.05
CA ARG A 191 5.51 24.19 4.27
C ARG A 191 4.36 25.16 4.00
N GLU A 192 4.39 25.89 2.89
CA GLU A 192 3.33 26.83 2.50
C GLU A 192 2.01 26.08 2.25
N LEU A 193 2.05 24.97 1.52
CA LEU A 193 0.88 24.15 1.24
C LEU A 193 0.27 23.56 2.53
N PHE A 194 1.09 23.08 3.45
CA PHE A 194 0.61 22.59 4.75
C PHE A 194 0.05 23.72 5.62
N ARG A 195 0.52 24.94 5.45
CA ARG A 195 -0.05 26.11 6.15
C ARG A 195 -1.43 26.48 5.61
N GLU A 196 -1.64 26.36 4.30
CA GLU A 196 -2.90 26.72 3.65
C GLU A 196 -3.96 25.63 3.70
N LYS A 197 -3.55 24.38 3.40
CA LYS A 197 -4.45 23.22 3.25
C LYS A 197 -4.17 22.11 4.27
N GLY A 198 -3.44 22.39 5.36
CA GLY A 198 -2.89 21.36 6.25
C GLY A 198 -3.93 20.48 6.92
N SER A 199 -5.08 21.03 7.36
CA SER A 199 -6.12 20.23 7.99
C SER A 199 -6.77 19.24 7.01
N TRP A 200 -7.01 19.68 5.77
CA TRP A 200 -7.55 18.83 4.72
C TRP A 200 -6.55 17.74 4.29
N LEU A 201 -5.29 18.13 4.02
CA LEU A 201 -4.22 17.18 3.69
C LEU A 201 -3.98 16.18 4.81
N GLY A 202 -3.94 16.65 6.06
CA GLY A 202 -3.78 15.81 7.24
C GLY A 202 -4.89 14.75 7.37
N ALA A 203 -6.15 15.13 7.10
CA ALA A 203 -7.27 14.20 7.12
C ALA A 203 -7.17 13.15 6.01
N VAL A 204 -6.81 13.56 4.79
CA VAL A 204 -6.63 12.63 3.65
C VAL A 204 -5.47 11.68 3.90
N PHE A 205 -4.35 12.17 4.42
CA PHE A 205 -3.16 11.38 4.74
C PHE A 205 -3.43 10.39 5.87
N ALA A 206 -4.08 10.83 6.94
CA ALA A 206 -4.46 9.97 8.05
C ALA A 206 -5.42 8.86 7.59
N ALA A 207 -6.45 9.21 6.81
CA ALA A 207 -7.39 8.24 6.28
C ALA A 207 -6.71 7.18 5.41
N GLY A 208 -5.83 7.60 4.46
CA GLY A 208 -5.08 6.68 3.62
C GLY A 208 -4.13 5.78 4.41
N GLY A 209 -3.43 6.33 5.40
CA GLY A 209 -2.56 5.58 6.32
C GLY A 209 -3.34 4.57 7.17
N ILE A 210 -4.48 4.96 7.73
CA ILE A 210 -5.35 4.08 8.52
C ILE A 210 -5.94 2.97 7.65
N CYS A 211 -6.38 3.25 6.43
CA CYS A 211 -6.82 2.21 5.50
C CYS A 211 -5.74 1.13 5.28
N MET A 212 -4.49 1.53 5.04
CA MET A 212 -3.40 0.58 4.86
C MET A 212 -3.03 -0.14 6.15
N PHE A 213 -3.09 0.54 7.28
CA PHE A 213 -2.90 -0.07 8.60
C PHE A 213 -3.92 -1.19 8.83
N VAL A 214 -5.20 -0.93 8.59
CA VAL A 214 -6.26 -1.94 8.73
C VAL A 214 -6.05 -3.12 7.81
N VAL A 215 -5.73 -2.89 6.53
CA VAL A 215 -5.47 -3.98 5.57
C VAL A 215 -4.37 -4.90 6.07
N PHE A 216 -3.22 -4.35 6.44
CA PHE A 216 -2.06 -5.17 6.79
C PHE A 216 -2.19 -5.79 8.19
N ALA A 217 -2.82 -5.10 9.14
CA ALA A 217 -3.12 -5.66 10.46
C ALA A 217 -4.12 -6.83 10.35
N ALA A 218 -5.21 -6.63 9.60
CA ALA A 218 -6.23 -7.66 9.42
C ALA A 218 -5.72 -8.89 8.66
N LEU A 219 -4.90 -8.68 7.61
CA LEU A 219 -4.30 -9.78 6.86
C LEU A 219 -3.27 -10.56 7.69
N PHE A 220 -2.47 -9.87 8.50
CA PHE A 220 -1.53 -10.51 9.42
C PHE A 220 -2.28 -11.35 10.46
N TYR A 221 -3.30 -10.78 11.09
CA TYR A 221 -4.17 -11.48 12.03
C TYR A 221 -4.82 -12.71 11.39
N LEU A 222 -5.48 -12.52 10.24
CA LEU A 222 -6.16 -13.61 9.55
C LEU A 222 -5.19 -14.71 9.13
N SER A 223 -3.98 -14.36 8.67
CA SER A 223 -2.96 -15.34 8.29
C SER A 223 -2.54 -16.24 9.46
N ASN A 224 -2.31 -15.65 10.64
CA ASN A 224 -1.99 -16.42 11.85
C ASN A 224 -3.20 -17.25 12.32
N LEU A 225 -4.37 -16.64 12.41
CA LEU A 225 -5.60 -17.32 12.85
C LEU A 225 -5.94 -18.55 11.99
N LEU A 226 -5.80 -18.45 10.67
CA LEU A 226 -6.06 -19.56 9.74
C LEU A 226 -5.13 -20.74 10.01
N GLU A 227 -3.87 -20.48 10.34
CA GLU A 227 -2.89 -21.52 10.62
C GLU A 227 -3.01 -22.06 12.03
N ASP A 228 -3.03 -21.18 13.05
CA ASP A 228 -2.97 -21.56 14.47
C ASP A 228 -4.28 -22.19 14.96
N ARG A 229 -5.44 -21.62 14.58
CA ARG A 229 -6.74 -22.07 15.07
C ARG A 229 -7.43 -23.07 14.15
N TYR A 230 -7.30 -22.89 12.83
CA TYR A 230 -8.02 -23.70 11.85
C TYR A 230 -7.12 -24.74 11.16
N GLY A 231 -5.80 -24.70 11.36
CA GLY A 231 -4.85 -25.61 10.69
C GLY A 231 -4.81 -25.45 9.16
N ILE A 232 -5.32 -24.33 8.63
CA ILE A 232 -5.42 -24.07 7.20
C ILE A 232 -4.10 -23.54 6.68
N LYS A 233 -3.47 -24.30 5.77
CA LYS A 233 -2.18 -23.99 5.14
C LYS A 233 -2.30 -24.00 3.60
N GLY A 234 -1.24 -23.60 2.92
CA GLY A 234 -1.10 -23.67 1.46
C GLY A 234 -2.08 -22.78 0.70
N VAL A 235 -2.45 -23.20 -0.51
CA VAL A 235 -3.23 -22.38 -1.47
C VAL A 235 -4.61 -22.00 -0.92
N TYR A 236 -5.25 -22.88 -0.16
CA TYR A 236 -6.55 -22.58 0.43
C TYR A 236 -6.47 -21.40 1.40
N LYS A 237 -5.40 -21.31 2.22
CA LYS A 237 -5.10 -20.14 3.05
C LYS A 237 -4.96 -18.87 2.18
N GLY A 238 -4.20 -18.97 1.08
CA GLY A 238 -4.04 -17.86 0.13
C GLY A 238 -5.37 -17.36 -0.45
N CYS A 239 -6.28 -18.27 -0.83
CA CYS A 239 -7.60 -17.92 -1.33
C CYS A 239 -8.47 -17.24 -0.26
N LEU A 240 -8.43 -17.71 0.99
CA LEU A 240 -9.17 -17.08 2.09
C LEU A 240 -8.65 -15.68 2.41
N LEU A 241 -7.33 -15.47 2.37
CA LEU A 241 -6.71 -14.14 2.50
C LEU A 241 -7.02 -13.21 1.32
N ALA A 242 -7.19 -13.77 0.14
CA ALA A 242 -7.57 -13.01 -1.05
C ALA A 242 -9.03 -12.51 -1.01
N PHE A 243 -9.92 -13.14 -0.22
CA PHE A 243 -11.34 -12.79 -0.16
C PHE A 243 -11.60 -11.33 0.26
N PRO A 244 -11.11 -10.82 1.40
CA PRO A 244 -11.29 -9.41 1.78
C PRO A 244 -10.60 -8.45 0.80
N LEU A 245 -9.49 -8.86 0.19
CA LEU A 245 -8.82 -8.08 -0.83
C LEU A 245 -9.59 -8.03 -2.15
N ALA A 246 -10.30 -9.11 -2.52
CA ALA A 246 -11.17 -9.13 -3.69
C ALA A 246 -12.37 -8.20 -3.48
N ALA A 247 -12.97 -8.21 -2.28
CA ALA A 247 -14.02 -7.27 -1.90
C ALA A 247 -13.55 -5.80 -1.99
N LEU A 248 -12.34 -5.52 -1.49
CA LEU A 248 -11.68 -4.23 -1.64
C LEU A 248 -11.47 -3.86 -3.12
N CYS A 249 -10.96 -4.77 -3.93
CA CYS A 249 -10.69 -4.56 -5.34
C CYS A 249 -11.96 -4.23 -6.12
N LEU A 250 -13.01 -5.01 -5.91
CA LEU A 250 -14.30 -4.82 -6.57
C LEU A 250 -14.92 -3.48 -6.19
N SER A 251 -14.93 -3.15 -4.89
CA SER A 251 -15.42 -1.87 -4.38
C SER A 251 -14.61 -0.70 -4.94
N SER A 252 -13.29 -0.82 -5.00
CA SER A 252 -12.40 0.20 -5.56
C SER A 252 -12.70 0.46 -7.04
N TYR A 253 -12.89 -0.60 -7.83
CA TYR A 253 -13.24 -0.50 -9.25
C TYR A 253 -14.60 0.18 -9.46
N VAL A 254 -15.62 -0.22 -8.70
CA VAL A 254 -16.97 0.38 -8.78
C VAL A 254 -16.91 1.84 -8.38
N THR A 255 -16.24 2.16 -7.28
CA THR A 255 -16.08 3.53 -6.79
C THR A 255 -15.37 4.40 -7.82
N GLY A 256 -14.25 3.94 -8.38
CA GLY A 256 -13.51 4.69 -9.39
C GLY A 256 -14.34 5.05 -10.63
N LYS A 257 -15.32 4.22 -10.99
CA LYS A 257 -16.26 4.52 -12.09
C LYS A 257 -17.36 5.53 -11.73
N ILE A 258 -17.76 5.57 -10.45
CA ILE A 258 -18.91 6.36 -10.00
C ILE A 258 -18.52 7.78 -9.61
N ILE A 259 -17.35 7.96 -8.96
CA ILE A 259 -16.98 9.25 -8.37
C ILE A 259 -16.72 10.34 -9.40
N GLY A 260 -16.19 10.00 -10.59
CA GLY A 260 -15.85 10.96 -11.63
C GLY A 260 -15.06 12.16 -11.07
N GLU A 261 -15.41 13.38 -11.46
CA GLU A 261 -14.81 14.64 -10.96
C GLU A 261 -15.62 15.30 -9.80
N ASN A 262 -16.59 14.57 -9.23
CA ASN A 262 -17.49 15.10 -8.21
C ASN A 262 -16.87 15.09 -6.82
N LYS A 263 -16.20 16.17 -6.43
CA LYS A 263 -15.53 16.33 -5.13
C LYS A 263 -16.46 16.14 -3.91
N PRO A 264 -17.70 16.66 -3.88
CA PRO A 264 -18.66 16.32 -2.84
C PRO A 264 -18.94 14.83 -2.73
N LEU A 265 -19.13 14.14 -3.86
CA LEU A 265 -19.34 12.68 -3.87
C LEU A 265 -18.12 11.93 -3.34
N MET A 266 -16.90 12.32 -3.74
CA MET A 266 -15.64 11.75 -3.21
C MET A 266 -15.58 11.85 -1.67
N LYS A 267 -15.96 12.99 -1.09
CA LYS A 267 -16.02 13.17 0.36
C LYS A 267 -16.99 12.18 1.01
N TRP A 268 -18.23 12.11 0.51
CA TRP A 268 -19.26 11.27 1.13
C TRP A 268 -19.00 9.79 0.96
N VAL A 269 -18.43 9.38 -0.18
CA VAL A 269 -18.01 8.00 -0.42
C VAL A 269 -16.84 7.63 0.51
N THR A 270 -15.84 8.52 0.68
CA THR A 270 -14.76 8.32 1.66
C THR A 270 -15.32 8.16 3.06
N LEU A 271 -16.20 9.07 3.49
CA LEU A 271 -16.81 9.02 4.83
C LEU A 271 -17.59 7.72 5.04
N GLY A 272 -18.47 7.38 4.09
CA GLY A 272 -19.27 6.14 4.14
C GLY A 272 -18.39 4.89 4.21
N GLY A 273 -17.32 4.84 3.40
CA GLY A 273 -16.38 3.73 3.40
C GLY A 273 -15.63 3.59 4.75
N LEU A 274 -15.15 4.70 5.32
CA LEU A 274 -14.49 4.69 6.62
C LEU A 274 -15.44 4.30 7.78
N VAL A 275 -16.71 4.71 7.71
CA VAL A 275 -17.74 4.30 8.68
C VAL A 275 -18.04 2.81 8.55
N VAL A 276 -18.24 2.30 7.33
CA VAL A 276 -18.47 0.88 7.09
C VAL A 276 -17.31 0.04 7.61
N MET A 277 -16.07 0.45 7.31
CA MET A 277 -14.87 -0.20 7.83
C MET A 277 -14.84 -0.20 9.36
N SER A 278 -15.09 0.97 10.00
CA SER A 278 -15.09 1.09 11.46
C SER A 278 -16.13 0.19 12.12
N VAL A 279 -17.37 0.20 11.61
CA VAL A 279 -18.48 -0.60 12.14
C VAL A 279 -18.21 -2.09 11.98
N ALA A 280 -17.73 -2.53 10.83
CA ALA A 280 -17.38 -3.93 10.60
C ALA A 280 -16.32 -4.44 11.59
N LEU A 281 -15.28 -3.63 11.84
CA LEU A 281 -14.22 -3.96 12.79
C LEU A 281 -14.72 -3.89 14.26
N LEU A 282 -15.62 -2.96 14.58
CA LEU A 282 -16.25 -2.90 15.88
C LEU A 282 -17.07 -4.18 16.16
N ILE A 283 -17.83 -4.64 15.17
CA ILE A 283 -18.59 -5.89 15.27
C ILE A 283 -17.65 -7.07 15.47
N CYS A 284 -16.50 -7.12 14.74
CA CYS A 284 -15.49 -8.16 14.95
C CYS A 284 -15.00 -8.20 16.41
N GLY A 285 -14.72 -7.04 17.00
CA GLY A 285 -14.29 -6.95 18.40
C GLY A 285 -15.38 -7.31 19.40
N TRP A 286 -16.62 -6.98 19.10
CA TRP A 286 -17.76 -7.23 20.00
C TRP A 286 -18.20 -8.69 19.98
N THR A 287 -18.33 -9.28 18.78
CA THR A 287 -18.87 -10.64 18.62
C THR A 287 -17.83 -11.73 18.78
N GLU A 288 -16.52 -11.40 18.66
CA GLU A 288 -15.42 -12.36 18.67
C GLU A 288 -15.72 -13.59 17.80
N PRO A 289 -15.85 -13.42 16.48
CA PRO A 289 -16.41 -14.44 15.61
C PRO A 289 -15.71 -15.79 15.74
N GLU A 290 -16.42 -16.82 16.19
CA GLU A 290 -15.94 -18.20 16.21
C GLU A 290 -16.01 -18.82 14.81
N SER A 291 -17.03 -18.44 14.02
CA SER A 291 -17.19 -18.87 12.65
C SER A 291 -16.24 -18.14 11.71
N LEU A 292 -15.41 -18.91 10.99
CA LEU A 292 -14.52 -18.37 9.97
C LEU A 292 -15.28 -17.62 8.86
N ILE A 293 -16.44 -18.14 8.46
CA ILE A 293 -17.27 -17.50 7.41
C ILE A 293 -17.74 -16.14 7.90
N TYR A 294 -18.23 -16.03 9.13
CA TYR A 294 -18.69 -14.78 9.70
C TYR A 294 -17.55 -13.75 9.80
N LEU A 295 -16.37 -14.18 10.25
CA LEU A 295 -15.17 -13.32 10.28
C LEU A 295 -14.80 -12.83 8.88
N LEU A 296 -14.76 -13.73 7.89
CA LEU A 296 -14.44 -13.36 6.51
C LEU A 296 -15.45 -12.37 5.92
N LEU A 297 -16.74 -12.52 6.20
CA LEU A 297 -17.77 -11.56 5.77
C LEU A 297 -17.55 -10.18 6.38
N LEU A 298 -17.23 -10.09 7.67
CA LEU A 298 -16.94 -8.81 8.35
C LEU A 298 -15.66 -8.17 7.79
N LEU A 299 -14.59 -8.95 7.60
CA LEU A 299 -13.36 -8.45 6.98
C LEU A 299 -13.56 -8.07 5.51
N GLY A 300 -14.42 -8.80 4.79
CA GLY A 300 -14.86 -8.44 3.44
C GLY A 300 -15.61 -7.10 3.43
N LEU A 301 -16.52 -6.88 4.38
CA LEU A 301 -17.24 -5.61 4.55
C LEU A 301 -16.28 -4.46 4.87
N ALA A 302 -15.29 -4.67 5.76
CA ALA A 302 -14.22 -3.71 5.99
C ALA A 302 -13.41 -3.44 4.71
N GLY A 303 -13.13 -4.49 3.91
CA GLY A 303 -12.49 -4.39 2.60
C GLY A 303 -13.30 -3.52 1.63
N ILE A 304 -14.63 -3.67 1.57
CA ILE A 304 -15.52 -2.81 0.77
C ILE A 304 -15.36 -1.35 1.20
N GLY A 305 -15.37 -1.08 2.51
CA GLY A 305 -15.20 0.27 3.05
C GLY A 305 -13.85 0.90 2.64
N ILE A 306 -12.77 0.14 2.72
CA ILE A 306 -11.43 0.57 2.29
C ILE A 306 -11.40 0.81 0.78
N GLY A 307 -11.97 -0.12 0.00
CA GLY A 307 -12.04 -0.04 -1.46
C GLY A 307 -12.83 1.16 -1.96
N ALA A 308 -13.86 1.59 -1.25
CA ALA A 308 -14.60 2.82 -1.53
C ALA A 308 -13.79 4.08 -1.17
N SER A 309 -13.03 4.03 -0.06
CA SER A 309 -12.32 5.20 0.45
C SER A 309 -11.07 5.53 -0.36
N LEU A 310 -10.23 4.54 -0.72
CA LEU A 310 -8.91 4.78 -1.32
C LEU A 310 -8.97 5.52 -2.66
N PRO A 311 -9.78 5.11 -3.69
CA PRO A 311 -9.84 5.84 -4.94
C PRO A 311 -10.37 7.27 -4.77
N SER A 312 -11.31 7.45 -3.83
CA SER A 312 -11.85 8.78 -3.52
C SER A 312 -10.81 9.70 -2.90
N LEU A 313 -9.94 9.18 -2.01
CA LEU A 313 -8.81 9.92 -1.44
C LEU A 313 -7.75 10.25 -2.50
N ASP A 314 -7.43 9.29 -3.38
CA ASP A 314 -6.48 9.47 -4.48
C ASP A 314 -6.98 10.55 -5.46
N ALA A 315 -8.28 10.52 -5.81
CA ALA A 315 -8.92 11.53 -6.65
C ALA A 315 -8.94 12.91 -5.98
N LEU A 316 -9.28 13.00 -4.68
CA LEU A 316 -9.24 14.26 -3.93
C LEU A 316 -7.85 14.92 -3.98
N ILE A 317 -6.77 14.14 -3.83
CA ILE A 317 -5.41 14.66 -3.95
C ILE A 317 -5.13 15.13 -5.38
N THR A 318 -5.46 14.30 -6.37
CA THR A 318 -5.15 14.56 -7.77
C THR A 318 -5.87 15.80 -8.31
N GLU A 319 -7.12 16.02 -7.91
CA GLU A 319 -7.94 17.14 -8.35
C GLU A 319 -7.91 18.36 -7.43
N GLY A 320 -7.47 18.16 -6.17
CA GLY A 320 -7.40 19.23 -5.16
C GLY A 320 -6.07 19.98 -5.14
N ILE A 321 -5.06 19.52 -5.88
CA ILE A 321 -3.69 20.05 -5.89
C ILE A 321 -3.28 20.48 -7.30
N GLU A 322 -2.60 21.63 -7.40
CA GLU A 322 -2.04 22.13 -8.65
C GLU A 322 -1.02 21.15 -9.25
N LYS A 323 -0.93 21.14 -10.60
CA LYS A 323 -0.09 20.16 -11.34
C LYS A 323 1.36 20.16 -10.86
N GLU A 324 1.91 21.34 -10.55
CA GLU A 324 3.30 21.56 -10.14
C GLU A 324 3.62 20.92 -8.77
N GLN A 325 2.65 20.84 -7.88
CA GLN A 325 2.80 20.33 -6.52
C GLN A 325 2.29 18.89 -6.35
N ARG A 326 1.54 18.39 -7.34
CA ARG A 326 0.85 17.09 -7.29
C ARG A 326 1.80 15.93 -7.04
N GLY A 327 2.94 15.89 -7.75
CA GLY A 327 3.94 14.82 -7.57
C GLY A 327 4.48 14.73 -6.15
N THR A 328 4.79 15.89 -5.56
CA THR A 328 5.28 15.99 -4.18
C THR A 328 4.25 15.50 -3.17
N ILE A 329 3.01 15.99 -3.29
CA ILE A 329 1.95 15.63 -2.34
C ILE A 329 1.56 14.16 -2.46
N THR A 330 1.50 13.63 -3.68
CA THR A 330 1.27 12.19 -3.91
C THR A 330 2.39 11.34 -3.30
N SER A 331 3.65 11.79 -3.36
CA SER A 331 4.77 11.09 -2.73
C SER A 331 4.64 11.08 -1.19
N ILE A 332 4.27 12.22 -0.58
CA ILE A 332 4.05 12.29 0.88
C ILE A 332 2.85 11.43 1.29
N TYR A 333 1.76 11.47 0.53
CA TYR A 333 0.60 10.61 0.75
C TYR A 333 0.96 9.12 0.66
N SER A 334 1.75 8.74 -0.34
CA SER A 334 2.26 7.38 -0.45
C SER A 334 3.09 6.98 0.77
N SER A 335 3.97 7.88 1.27
CA SER A 335 4.72 7.64 2.51
C SER A 335 3.78 7.41 3.71
N MET A 336 2.71 8.19 3.85
CA MET A 336 1.71 7.98 4.92
C MET A 336 1.01 6.63 4.80
N ARG A 337 0.67 6.19 3.59
CA ARG A 337 0.14 4.84 3.35
C ARG A 337 1.15 3.76 3.77
N PHE A 338 2.44 3.94 3.49
CA PHE A 338 3.50 3.02 3.91
C PHE A 338 3.69 3.00 5.44
N ILE A 339 3.40 4.11 6.16
CA ILE A 339 3.35 4.08 7.64
C ILE A 339 2.30 3.07 8.12
N GLY A 340 1.11 3.09 7.52
CA GLY A 340 0.07 2.10 7.83
C GLY A 340 0.54 0.66 7.58
N VAL A 341 1.20 0.41 6.44
CA VAL A 341 1.78 -0.90 6.11
C VAL A 341 2.85 -1.32 7.13
N ALA A 342 3.71 -0.39 7.56
CA ALA A 342 4.79 -0.65 8.51
C ALA A 342 4.30 -0.98 9.92
N VAL A 343 3.27 -0.27 10.37
CA VAL A 343 2.75 -0.39 11.75
C VAL A 343 1.74 -1.54 11.89
N GLY A 344 1.04 -1.88 10.81
CA GLY A 344 -0.05 -2.88 10.83
C GLY A 344 0.36 -4.23 11.41
N PRO A 345 1.31 -4.96 10.83
CA PRO A 345 1.70 -6.28 11.29
C PRO A 345 2.26 -6.32 12.72
N PRO A 346 3.18 -5.42 13.15
CA PRO A 346 3.65 -5.39 14.53
C PRO A 346 2.54 -5.09 15.53
N ALA A 347 1.68 -4.13 15.23
CA ALA A 347 0.54 -3.81 16.09
C ALA A 347 -0.41 -5.02 16.22
N ALA A 348 -0.72 -5.69 15.10
CA ALA A 348 -1.52 -6.90 15.13
C ALA A 348 -0.85 -7.99 15.95
N SER A 349 0.45 -8.22 15.77
CA SER A 349 1.21 -9.22 16.53
C SER A 349 1.19 -8.99 18.04
N LEU A 350 1.31 -7.74 18.47
CA LEU A 350 1.28 -7.41 19.90
C LEU A 350 -0.13 -7.52 20.50
N LEU A 351 -1.15 -7.03 19.77
CA LEU A 351 -2.51 -6.95 20.28
C LEU A 351 -3.24 -8.29 20.24
N MET A 352 -2.99 -9.13 19.23
CA MET A 352 -3.63 -10.46 19.12
C MET A 352 -3.21 -11.41 20.23
N ASN A 353 -2.00 -11.25 20.81
CA ASN A 353 -1.54 -12.03 21.94
C ASN A 353 -2.34 -11.77 23.22
N MET A 354 -3.03 -10.63 23.32
CA MET A 354 -3.89 -10.32 24.47
C MET A 354 -5.30 -10.87 24.29
N SER A 355 -5.98 -10.52 23.22
CA SER A 355 -7.22 -11.13 22.71
C SER A 355 -7.63 -10.46 21.38
N SER A 356 -8.56 -11.10 20.64
CA SER A 356 -9.13 -10.52 19.42
C SER A 356 -9.76 -9.13 19.65
N ARG A 357 -10.35 -8.88 20.83
CA ARG A 357 -10.94 -7.58 21.21
C ARG A 357 -9.91 -6.47 21.22
N TRP A 358 -8.75 -6.73 21.83
CA TRP A 358 -7.66 -5.75 21.91
C TRP A 358 -7.05 -5.41 20.54
N LEU A 359 -7.24 -6.27 19.55
CA LEU A 359 -6.89 -5.94 18.17
C LEU A 359 -7.97 -5.08 17.51
N PHE A 360 -9.23 -5.52 17.53
CA PHE A 360 -10.27 -4.89 16.71
C PHE A 360 -10.80 -3.57 17.26
N TYR A 361 -10.88 -3.36 18.57
CA TYR A 361 -11.36 -2.10 19.14
C TYR A 361 -10.44 -0.91 18.82
N PRO A 362 -9.11 -0.96 19.02
CA PRO A 362 -8.25 0.16 18.65
C PRO A 362 -8.25 0.44 17.15
N ILE A 363 -8.29 -0.61 16.32
CA ILE A 363 -8.33 -0.46 14.86
C ILE A 363 -9.66 0.17 14.41
N SER A 364 -10.78 -0.23 15.01
CA SER A 364 -12.09 0.38 14.78
C SER A 364 -12.11 1.84 15.24
N ALA A 365 -11.59 2.14 16.42
CA ALA A 365 -11.49 3.51 16.95
C ALA A 365 -10.63 4.41 16.04
N ALA A 366 -9.49 3.91 15.54
CA ALA A 366 -8.67 4.64 14.59
C ALA A 366 -9.43 4.91 13.27
N SER A 367 -10.22 3.93 12.81
CA SER A 367 -11.07 4.07 11.62
C SER A 367 -12.18 5.10 11.82
N ALA A 368 -12.82 5.11 13.00
CA ALA A 368 -13.82 6.11 13.38
C ALA A 368 -13.20 7.51 13.47
N LEU A 369 -12.00 7.62 14.02
CA LEU A 369 -11.25 8.89 14.05
C LEU A 369 -10.95 9.38 12.64
N ALA A 370 -10.54 8.51 11.72
CA ALA A 370 -10.33 8.86 10.32
C ALA A 370 -11.63 9.36 9.67
N ALA A 371 -12.77 8.70 9.95
CA ALA A 371 -14.08 9.13 9.46
C ALA A 371 -14.45 10.53 10.00
N LEU A 372 -14.22 10.78 11.29
CA LEU A 372 -14.43 12.08 11.91
C LEU A 372 -13.54 13.17 11.28
N LEU A 373 -12.26 12.89 11.10
CA LEU A 373 -11.33 13.81 10.42
C LEU A 373 -11.78 14.10 8.99
N ALA A 374 -12.21 13.07 8.24
CA ALA A 374 -12.74 13.24 6.90
C ALA A 374 -13.99 14.11 6.87
N LEU A 375 -14.91 13.92 7.81
CA LEU A 375 -16.13 14.72 7.95
C LEU A 375 -15.83 16.20 8.21
N LEU A 376 -14.94 16.49 9.15
CA LEU A 376 -14.65 17.84 9.63
C LEU A 376 -13.71 18.63 8.72
N ALA A 377 -12.66 17.98 8.23
CA ALA A 377 -11.55 18.64 7.53
C ALA A 377 -11.68 18.58 6.00
N ILE A 378 -12.32 17.55 5.42
CA ILE A 378 -12.53 17.50 3.99
C ILE A 378 -13.72 18.38 3.63
N ARG A 379 -13.41 19.61 3.17
CA ARG A 379 -14.42 20.57 2.69
C ARG A 379 -14.26 20.67 1.18
N PRO A 380 -15.14 20.04 0.38
CA PRO A 380 -15.10 20.22 -1.06
C PRO A 380 -15.40 21.69 -1.36
N GLY A 381 -14.43 22.40 -1.98
CA GLY A 381 -14.67 23.76 -2.46
C GLY A 381 -15.89 23.78 -3.38
N LYS A 382 -16.69 24.86 -3.33
CA LYS A 382 -17.81 25.04 -4.26
C LYS A 382 -17.26 24.90 -5.69
N GLN A 383 -17.73 23.90 -6.43
CA GLN A 383 -17.50 23.87 -7.87
C GLN A 383 -18.01 25.19 -8.44
N LYS A 384 -17.14 25.96 -9.12
CA LYS A 384 -17.63 27.01 -10.02
C LYS A 384 -18.47 26.28 -11.05
N ALA A 385 -19.76 26.63 -11.13
CA ALA A 385 -20.62 26.16 -12.21
C ALA A 385 -19.92 26.41 -13.53
N PRO A 386 -19.96 25.46 -14.48
CA PRO A 386 -19.47 25.72 -15.83
C PRO A 386 -20.24 26.92 -16.39
N ALA A 387 -19.49 27.95 -16.83
CA ALA A 387 -20.01 29.12 -17.52
C ALA A 387 -20.49 28.73 -18.91
#